data_bda1137e7d05bb31727b95974549b249
#
_entry.id   bda1137e7d05bb31727b95974549b249
#
_cell.length_a   1.000
_cell.length_b   1.000
_cell.length_c   1.000
_cell.angle_alpha   90.00
_cell.angle_beta   90.00
_cell.angle_gamma   90.00
#
_symmetry.space_group_name_H-M   'P 1'
#
loop_
_entity.id
_entity.type
_entity.pdbx_description
1 polymer ?
#
loop_
_entity_poly.entity_id
_entity_poly.type
_entity_poly.pdbx_seq_one_letter_code
_entity_poly.pdbx_strand_id
1 'polypeptide(L)'
;MKIRKTLNIVEDMKVIGLVLHTSFQQGRNQAEIPAFFHQVLEEGKLATVPHRLNQNQLCIFKMAKHSPDFDYIMGVEVEQIDEIPAGMESITLPQGEYVVLTIIKRGPEDVGHGFEYLFEQWLPQSAYESTGAPGFIYYDERFFSVFNQHGYAGNPIADLYVPIKPK
;
A
#
# COMPACT_ATOMS: atom_id res chain seq x y z
N MET A 1 14.20 -10.62 -0.12
CA MET A 1 12.85 -10.46 0.43
C MET A 1 12.66 -11.42 1.58
N LYS A 2 12.10 -10.96 2.66
CA LYS A 2 11.96 -11.79 3.85
C LYS A 2 10.63 -11.51 4.55
N ILE A 3 9.91 -12.57 4.92
CA ILE A 3 8.73 -12.43 5.77
C ILE A 3 9.18 -11.89 7.13
N ARG A 4 8.67 -10.72 7.50
CA ARG A 4 9.02 -10.10 8.77
C ARG A 4 8.20 -10.71 9.90
N LYS A 5 6.90 -10.83 9.69
CA LYS A 5 5.99 -11.44 10.69
C LYS A 5 4.57 -11.57 10.15
N THR A 6 3.76 -12.39 10.80
CA THR A 6 2.32 -12.22 10.76
C THR A 6 1.93 -11.24 11.87
N LEU A 7 0.94 -10.40 11.60
CA LEU A 7 0.54 -9.32 12.49
C LEU A 7 -0.98 -9.34 12.64
N ASN A 8 -1.46 -9.29 13.87
CA ASN A 8 -2.89 -9.16 14.12
C ASN A 8 -3.24 -7.69 14.35
N ILE A 9 -4.02 -7.12 13.43
CA ILE A 9 -4.52 -5.75 13.55
C ILE A 9 -5.87 -5.82 14.26
N VAL A 10 -5.92 -5.23 15.46
CA VAL A 10 -7.06 -5.37 16.36
C VAL A 10 -8.22 -4.42 16.08
N GLU A 11 -7.98 -3.35 15.32
CA GLU A 11 -9.00 -2.37 14.94
C GLU A 11 -8.91 -2.09 13.45
N ASP A 12 -10.06 -1.75 12.85
CA ASP A 12 -10.07 -1.33 11.45
C ASP A 12 -9.20 -0.10 11.25
N MET A 13 -8.42 -0.08 10.17
CA MET A 13 -7.58 1.06 9.81
C MET A 13 -8.36 2.00 8.89
N LYS A 14 -8.53 3.25 9.31
CA LYS A 14 -9.23 4.28 8.53
C LYS A 14 -8.19 5.07 7.73
N VAL A 15 -8.41 5.17 6.42
CA VAL A 15 -7.48 5.82 5.50
C VAL A 15 -8.21 6.82 4.65
N ILE A 16 -7.62 7.99 4.43
CA ILE A 16 -8.09 8.99 3.47
C ILE A 16 -6.99 9.21 2.45
N GLY A 17 -7.33 9.20 1.17
CA GLY A 17 -6.31 9.35 0.14
C GLY A 17 -6.84 9.72 -1.23
N LEU A 18 -5.89 9.87 -2.14
CA LEU A 18 -6.13 10.15 -3.56
C LEU A 18 -6.18 8.83 -4.31
N VAL A 19 -7.07 8.74 -5.29
CA VAL A 19 -7.34 7.51 -6.02
C VAL A 19 -6.90 7.63 -7.47
N LEU A 20 -6.16 6.62 -7.94
CA LEU A 20 -5.85 6.44 -9.35
C LEU A 20 -6.61 5.21 -9.84
N HIS A 21 -7.47 5.40 -10.85
CA HIS A 21 -8.10 4.28 -11.55
C HIS A 21 -7.17 3.83 -12.66
N THR A 22 -6.69 2.60 -12.57
CA THR A 22 -5.71 2.07 -13.52
C THR A 22 -6.03 0.62 -13.89
N SER A 23 -5.12 -0.04 -14.61
CA SER A 23 -5.37 -1.38 -15.11
C SER A 23 -4.04 -2.11 -15.33
N PHE A 24 -4.06 -3.43 -15.18
CA PHE A 24 -2.95 -4.28 -15.65
C PHE A 24 -2.95 -4.43 -17.17
N GLN A 25 -4.06 -4.08 -17.83
CA GLN A 25 -4.20 -4.23 -19.27
C GLN A 25 -3.17 -3.37 -19.99
N GLN A 26 -2.41 -4.01 -20.91
CA GLN A 26 -1.36 -3.34 -21.70
C GLN A 26 -0.30 -2.63 -20.85
N GLY A 27 -0.14 -3.05 -19.59
CA GLY A 27 0.87 -2.47 -18.70
C GLY A 27 0.60 -1.03 -18.27
N ARG A 28 -0.66 -0.56 -18.35
CA ARG A 28 -1.02 0.81 -17.98
C ARG A 28 -0.53 1.18 -16.58
N ASN A 29 -0.66 0.28 -15.62
CA ASN A 29 -0.23 0.49 -14.24
C ASN A 29 1.26 0.80 -14.14
N GLN A 30 2.09 0.23 -15.00
CA GLN A 30 3.54 0.42 -14.96
C GLN A 30 3.97 1.84 -15.27
N ALA A 31 3.18 2.55 -16.07
CA ALA A 31 3.44 3.97 -16.38
C ALA A 31 2.64 4.90 -15.46
N GLU A 32 1.39 4.56 -15.17
CA GLU A 32 0.47 5.44 -14.43
C GLU A 32 0.79 5.52 -12.94
N ILE A 33 1.16 4.40 -12.30
CA ILE A 33 1.43 4.39 -10.86
C ILE A 33 2.67 5.24 -10.50
N PRO A 34 3.83 5.08 -11.16
CA PRO A 34 4.97 5.94 -10.82
C PRO A 34 4.70 7.42 -11.02
N ALA A 35 4.00 7.78 -12.09
CA ALA A 35 3.65 9.18 -12.36
C ALA A 35 2.73 9.74 -11.27
N PHE A 36 1.72 8.96 -10.87
CA PHE A 36 0.80 9.33 -9.80
C PHE A 36 1.52 9.48 -8.46
N PHE A 37 2.38 8.52 -8.12
CA PHE A 37 3.18 8.55 -6.88
C PHE A 37 4.00 9.83 -6.79
N HIS A 38 4.71 10.18 -7.87
CA HIS A 38 5.49 11.42 -7.93
C HIS A 38 4.63 12.65 -7.78
N GLN A 39 3.50 12.70 -8.48
CA GLN A 39 2.59 13.84 -8.44
C GLN A 39 2.05 14.08 -7.02
N VAL A 40 1.62 13.01 -6.35
CA VAL A 40 1.09 13.12 -4.98
C VAL A 40 2.15 13.64 -4.02
N LEU A 41 3.38 13.15 -4.12
CA LEU A 41 4.47 13.63 -3.27
C LEU A 41 4.82 15.09 -3.55
N GLU A 42 4.90 15.49 -4.82
CA GLU A 42 5.23 16.87 -5.19
C GLU A 42 4.18 17.87 -4.74
N GLU A 43 2.90 17.55 -4.92
CA GLU A 43 1.81 18.46 -4.58
C GLU A 43 1.56 18.57 -3.07
N GLY A 44 2.01 17.59 -2.29
CA GLY A 44 1.88 17.62 -0.84
C GLY A 44 0.45 17.63 -0.33
N LYS A 45 -0.51 17.19 -1.13
CA LYS A 45 -1.94 17.24 -0.78
C LYS A 45 -2.28 16.38 0.44
N LEU A 46 -1.54 15.30 0.67
CA LEU A 46 -1.80 14.41 1.81
C LEU A 46 -1.52 15.09 3.15
N ALA A 47 -0.72 16.16 3.16
CA ALA A 47 -0.46 16.95 4.37
C ALA A 47 -1.71 17.73 4.85
N THR A 48 -2.71 17.91 3.96
CA THR A 48 -3.95 18.65 4.29
C THR A 48 -5.01 17.77 4.95
N VAL A 49 -4.81 16.46 5.01
CA VAL A 49 -5.78 15.54 5.60
C VAL A 49 -5.86 15.75 7.10
N PRO A 50 -7.05 16.02 7.65
CA PRO A 50 -7.20 16.22 9.10
C PRO A 50 -7.13 14.88 9.86
N HIS A 51 -6.77 14.97 11.13
CA HIS A 51 -6.74 13.83 12.06
C HIS A 51 -5.76 12.72 11.68
N ARG A 52 -4.65 13.05 11.01
CA ARG A 52 -3.61 12.06 10.70
C ARG A 52 -3.01 11.50 11.99
N LEU A 53 -2.89 10.17 12.03
CA LEU A 53 -2.26 9.48 13.17
C LEU A 53 -0.74 9.62 13.19
N ASN A 54 -0.13 9.76 12.00
CA ASN A 54 1.33 9.76 11.85
C ASN A 54 1.72 10.38 10.51
N GLN A 55 3.01 10.34 10.18
CA GLN A 55 3.54 10.83 8.90
C GLN A 55 3.71 9.71 7.87
N ASN A 56 3.20 8.52 8.17
CA ASN A 56 3.32 7.38 7.27
C ASN A 56 2.32 7.47 6.12
N GLN A 57 2.59 6.73 5.05
CA GLN A 57 1.71 6.67 3.88
C GLN A 57 1.42 5.22 3.52
N LEU A 58 0.22 4.99 3.02
CA LEU A 58 -0.20 3.69 2.53
C LEU A 58 -0.52 3.80 1.04
N CYS A 59 -0.16 2.76 0.28
CA CYS A 59 -0.59 2.59 -1.09
C CYS A 59 -1.42 1.32 -1.15
N ILE A 60 -2.73 1.47 -1.39
CA ILE A 60 -3.70 0.38 -1.29
C ILE A 60 -4.10 -0.08 -2.69
N PHE A 61 -4.13 -1.40 -2.90
CA PHE A 61 -4.56 -2.02 -4.15
C PHE A 61 -5.97 -2.58 -3.97
N LYS A 62 -6.96 -1.89 -4.52
CA LYS A 62 -8.35 -2.33 -4.49
C LYS A 62 -8.71 -2.96 -5.83
N MET A 63 -8.67 -4.28 -5.89
CA MET A 63 -8.88 -5.03 -7.12
C MET A 63 -10.37 -5.15 -7.46
N ALA A 64 -10.68 -5.04 -8.76
CA ALA A 64 -12.01 -5.35 -9.26
C ALA A 64 -12.10 -6.85 -9.53
N LYS A 65 -13.28 -7.45 -9.26
CA LYS A 65 -13.49 -8.87 -9.53
C LYS A 65 -13.63 -9.09 -11.04
N HIS A 66 -12.93 -10.11 -11.54
CA HIS A 66 -13.01 -10.54 -12.96
C HIS A 66 -12.66 -9.43 -13.95
N SER A 67 -11.77 -8.52 -13.56
CA SER A 67 -11.34 -7.40 -14.39
C SER A 67 -9.86 -7.14 -14.17
N PRO A 68 -9.11 -6.67 -15.19
CA PRO A 68 -7.75 -6.22 -15.01
C PRO A 68 -7.66 -4.84 -14.36
N ASP A 69 -8.81 -4.17 -14.17
CA ASP A 69 -8.85 -2.82 -13.62
C ASP A 69 -8.78 -2.85 -12.10
N PHE A 70 -8.16 -1.83 -11.54
CA PHE A 70 -8.10 -1.68 -10.09
C PHE A 70 -7.90 -0.22 -9.71
N ASP A 71 -8.21 0.07 -8.44
CA ASP A 71 -7.94 1.38 -7.86
C ASP A 71 -6.67 1.31 -7.02
N TYR A 72 -5.77 2.26 -7.26
CA TYR A 72 -4.56 2.46 -6.48
C TYR A 72 -4.79 3.70 -5.62
N ILE A 73 -4.81 3.53 -4.30
CA ILE A 73 -5.13 4.60 -3.37
C ILE A 73 -3.88 4.95 -2.58
N MET A 74 -3.42 6.18 -2.73
CA MET A 74 -2.29 6.69 -1.95
C MET A 74 -2.84 7.58 -0.85
N GLY A 75 -2.70 7.14 0.40
CA GLY A 75 -3.37 7.77 1.50
C GLY A 75 -2.60 7.75 2.80
N VAL A 76 -3.26 8.27 3.82
CA VAL A 76 -2.74 8.38 5.19
C VAL A 76 -3.75 7.83 6.17
N GLU A 77 -3.24 7.21 7.22
CA GLU A 77 -4.06 6.70 8.30
C GLU A 77 -4.57 7.85 9.16
N VAL A 78 -5.87 7.83 9.48
CA VAL A 78 -6.51 8.87 10.28
C VAL A 78 -7.17 8.24 11.50
N GLU A 79 -7.29 9.05 12.56
CA GLU A 79 -7.95 8.64 13.79
C GLU A 79 -9.46 8.53 13.61
N GLN A 80 -10.02 9.47 12.82
CA GLN A 80 -11.46 9.51 12.54
C GLN A 80 -11.70 10.08 11.15
N ILE A 81 -12.83 9.71 10.55
CA ILE A 81 -13.25 10.22 9.25
C ILE A 81 -14.42 11.16 9.48
N ASP A 82 -14.12 12.46 9.56
CA ASP A 82 -15.15 13.52 9.70
C ASP A 82 -15.31 14.25 8.39
N GLU A 83 -14.23 14.84 7.91
CA GLU A 83 -14.20 15.67 6.72
C GLU A 83 -13.20 15.08 5.73
N ILE A 84 -13.67 14.83 4.51
CA ILE A 84 -12.83 14.28 3.44
C ILE A 84 -12.50 15.43 2.49
N PRO A 85 -11.21 15.79 2.34
CA PRO A 85 -10.81 16.86 1.41
C PRO A 85 -11.28 16.59 -0.01
N ALA A 86 -11.53 17.64 -0.77
CA ALA A 86 -12.00 17.55 -2.15
C ALA A 86 -11.01 16.70 -2.98
N GLY A 87 -11.57 15.79 -3.79
CA GLY A 87 -10.79 14.91 -4.65
C GLY A 87 -10.22 13.68 -3.95
N MET A 88 -10.49 13.53 -2.66
CA MET A 88 -10.05 12.36 -1.90
C MET A 88 -11.21 11.44 -1.56
N GLU A 89 -10.89 10.22 -1.19
CA GLU A 89 -11.85 9.21 -0.75
C GLU A 89 -11.36 8.56 0.53
N SER A 90 -12.28 7.98 1.28
CA SER A 90 -11.95 7.19 2.47
C SER A 90 -12.07 5.71 2.17
N ILE A 91 -11.22 4.91 2.81
CA ILE A 91 -11.31 3.46 2.77
C ILE A 91 -10.99 2.93 4.16
N THR A 92 -11.71 1.89 4.57
CA THR A 92 -11.45 1.19 5.83
C THR A 92 -10.82 -0.15 5.53
N LEU A 93 -9.63 -0.38 6.05
CA LEU A 93 -8.94 -1.65 5.93
C LEU A 93 -9.32 -2.51 7.14
N PRO A 94 -9.76 -3.76 6.91
CA PRO A 94 -10.35 -4.55 7.99
C PRO A 94 -9.32 -4.98 9.04
N GLN A 95 -9.79 -5.07 10.27
CA GLN A 95 -9.05 -5.74 11.32
C GLN A 95 -8.86 -7.22 10.96
N GLY A 96 -7.86 -7.86 11.56
CA GLY A 96 -7.57 -9.26 11.31
C GLY A 96 -6.09 -9.53 11.20
N GLU A 97 -5.76 -10.71 10.71
CA GLU A 97 -4.38 -11.13 10.56
C GLU A 97 -3.83 -10.74 9.19
N TYR A 98 -2.59 -10.30 9.17
CA TYR A 98 -1.86 -9.91 7.96
C TYR A 98 -0.49 -10.56 7.96
N VAL A 99 -0.04 -11.02 6.79
CA VAL A 99 1.36 -11.33 6.59
C VAL A 99 2.07 -10.06 6.14
N VAL A 100 3.27 -9.83 6.67
CA VAL A 100 4.07 -8.63 6.37
C VAL A 100 5.39 -9.04 5.77
N LEU A 101 5.62 -8.63 4.53
CA LEU A 101 6.88 -8.82 3.82
C LEU A 101 7.63 -7.50 3.76
N THR A 102 8.83 -7.47 4.32
CA THR A 102 9.69 -6.28 4.26
C THR A 102 10.56 -6.36 3.02
N ILE A 103 10.57 -5.29 2.24
CA ILE A 103 11.33 -5.19 0.99
C ILE A 103 12.21 -3.95 0.99
N ILE A 104 13.23 -3.96 0.12
CA ILE A 104 13.95 -2.75 -0.28
C ILE A 104 13.26 -2.28 -1.56
N LYS A 105 12.66 -1.09 -1.51
CA LYS A 105 11.85 -0.58 -2.63
C LYS A 105 12.55 0.59 -3.32
N ARG A 106 13.26 0.31 -4.40
CA ARG A 106 13.91 1.34 -5.24
C ARG A 106 13.09 1.67 -6.48
N GLY A 107 12.32 0.71 -6.97
CA GLY A 107 11.49 0.90 -8.15
C GLY A 107 10.16 0.16 -8.02
N PRO A 108 9.21 0.40 -8.95
CA PRO A 108 7.89 -0.23 -8.89
C PRO A 108 7.95 -1.75 -9.04
N GLU A 109 8.96 -2.29 -9.72
CA GLU A 109 9.13 -3.73 -9.89
C GLU A 109 9.38 -4.46 -8.58
N ASP A 110 9.97 -3.79 -7.58
CA ASP A 110 10.24 -4.40 -6.27
C ASP A 110 8.94 -4.75 -5.56
N VAL A 111 7.93 -3.90 -5.70
CA VAL A 111 6.60 -4.13 -5.13
C VAL A 111 5.92 -5.31 -5.82
N GLY A 112 5.96 -5.34 -7.15
CA GLY A 112 5.39 -6.44 -7.94
C GLY A 112 6.01 -7.78 -7.57
N HIS A 113 7.33 -7.84 -7.49
CA HIS A 113 8.06 -9.04 -7.09
C HIS A 113 7.70 -9.49 -5.66
N GLY A 114 7.49 -8.54 -4.76
CA GLY A 114 7.12 -8.83 -3.38
C GLY A 114 5.74 -9.48 -3.29
N PHE A 115 4.72 -8.91 -3.95
CA PHE A 115 3.40 -9.50 -3.97
C PHE A 115 3.37 -10.84 -4.68
N GLU A 116 4.09 -10.97 -5.79
CA GLU A 116 4.23 -12.23 -6.51
C GLU A 116 4.80 -13.32 -5.61
N TYR A 117 5.86 -13.00 -4.85
CA TYR A 117 6.43 -13.93 -3.88
C TYR A 117 5.39 -14.37 -2.83
N LEU A 118 4.63 -13.43 -2.27
CA LEU A 118 3.61 -13.74 -1.27
C LEU A 118 2.52 -14.65 -1.83
N PHE A 119 1.99 -14.34 -3.01
CA PHE A 119 0.85 -15.08 -3.57
C PHE A 119 1.26 -16.39 -4.24
N GLU A 120 2.43 -16.47 -4.86
CA GLU A 120 2.82 -17.63 -5.65
C GLU A 120 3.77 -18.58 -4.90
N GLN A 121 4.47 -18.12 -3.89
CA GLN A 121 5.42 -18.94 -3.15
C GLN A 121 5.07 -19.11 -1.68
N TRP A 122 4.87 -18.01 -0.96
CA TRP A 122 4.66 -18.10 0.48
C TRP A 122 3.28 -18.64 0.86
N LEU A 123 2.22 -18.05 0.33
CA LEU A 123 0.85 -18.48 0.67
C LEU A 123 0.57 -19.95 0.35
N PRO A 124 0.93 -20.46 -0.85
CA PRO A 124 0.67 -21.86 -1.18
C PRO A 124 1.33 -22.85 -0.22
N GLN A 125 2.49 -22.50 0.34
CA GLN A 125 3.23 -23.36 1.25
C GLN A 125 2.90 -23.11 2.72
N SER A 126 2.12 -22.10 3.01
CA SER A 126 1.76 -21.72 4.38
C SER A 126 0.46 -22.39 4.84
N ALA A 127 0.13 -22.22 6.10
CA ALA A 127 -1.16 -22.64 6.67
C ALA A 127 -2.27 -21.63 6.42
N TYR A 128 -2.01 -20.61 5.57
CA TYR A 128 -2.91 -19.47 5.37
C TYR A 128 -3.34 -19.32 3.91
N GLU A 129 -4.43 -18.58 3.74
CA GLU A 129 -4.88 -18.12 2.43
C GLU A 129 -5.25 -16.63 2.52
N SER A 130 -5.31 -15.95 1.39
CA SER A 130 -5.75 -14.55 1.34
C SER A 130 -7.24 -14.45 1.65
N THR A 131 -7.64 -13.41 2.40
CA THR A 131 -9.06 -13.15 2.63
C THR A 131 -9.75 -12.52 1.43
N GLY A 132 -8.98 -12.02 0.46
CA GLY A 132 -9.51 -11.25 -0.68
C GLY A 132 -9.68 -9.77 -0.41
N ALA A 133 -9.52 -9.32 0.84
CA ALA A 133 -9.52 -7.89 1.14
C ALA A 133 -8.25 -7.22 0.61
N PRO A 134 -8.25 -5.87 0.44
CA PRO A 134 -7.12 -5.20 -0.18
C PRO A 134 -5.79 -5.38 0.55
N GLY A 135 -4.75 -5.65 -0.24
CA GLY A 135 -3.37 -5.56 0.24
C GLY A 135 -2.87 -4.14 0.11
N PHE A 136 -1.82 -3.82 0.82
CA PHE A 136 -1.26 -2.47 0.76
C PHE A 136 0.23 -2.44 1.06
N ILE A 137 0.86 -1.33 0.64
CA ILE A 137 2.24 -1.02 0.96
C ILE A 137 2.22 0.03 2.07
N TYR A 138 3.07 -0.17 3.07
CA TYR A 138 3.22 0.76 4.19
C TYR A 138 4.58 1.43 4.12
N TYR A 139 4.58 2.76 3.98
CA TYR A 139 5.78 3.60 3.92
C TYR A 139 5.91 4.41 5.20
N ASP A 140 6.98 4.22 5.92
CA ASP A 140 7.28 4.96 7.14
C ASP A 140 8.66 5.62 7.05
N GLU A 141 9.22 6.00 8.19
CA GLU A 141 10.51 6.67 8.28
C GLU A 141 11.64 5.90 7.60
N ARG A 142 11.59 4.57 7.59
CA ARG A 142 12.62 3.74 6.94
C ARG A 142 12.71 3.98 5.44
N PHE A 143 11.63 4.48 4.83
CA PHE A 143 11.59 4.86 3.43
C PHE A 143 11.92 6.35 3.27
N PHE A 144 11.20 7.22 3.98
CA PHE A 144 11.29 8.65 3.75
C PHE A 144 12.61 9.27 4.24
N SER A 145 13.27 8.67 5.22
CA SER A 145 14.56 9.18 5.71
C SER A 145 15.69 9.03 4.70
N VAL A 146 15.57 8.10 3.75
CA VAL A 146 16.60 7.85 2.74
C VAL A 146 16.19 8.34 1.35
N PHE A 147 14.93 8.74 1.17
CA PHE A 147 14.41 9.25 -0.08
C PHE A 147 14.62 10.78 -0.14
N ASN A 148 15.25 11.28 -1.21
CA ASN A 148 15.44 12.72 -1.42
C ASN A 148 15.45 13.03 -2.92
N GLN A 149 15.59 14.32 -3.27
CA GLN A 149 15.55 14.79 -4.66
C GLN A 149 16.69 14.22 -5.53
N HIS A 150 17.72 13.67 -4.91
CA HIS A 150 18.86 13.05 -5.60
C HIS A 150 18.75 11.51 -5.63
N GLY A 151 17.61 10.95 -5.25
CA GLY A 151 17.38 9.52 -5.18
C GLY A 151 17.43 8.98 -3.76
N TYR A 152 18.11 7.87 -3.57
CA TYR A 152 18.15 7.19 -2.27
C TYR A 152 19.55 7.26 -1.66
N ALA A 153 19.61 7.77 -0.42
CA ALA A 153 20.86 7.84 0.34
C ALA A 153 21.21 6.50 1.05
N GLY A 154 20.36 5.50 0.93
CA GLY A 154 20.54 4.18 1.55
C GLY A 154 19.54 3.19 0.99
N ASN A 155 19.14 2.22 1.79
CA ASN A 155 18.15 1.21 1.41
C ASN A 155 16.75 1.66 1.84
N PRO A 156 15.89 2.08 0.90
CA PRO A 156 14.52 2.49 1.23
C PRO A 156 13.68 1.25 1.55
N ILE A 157 13.19 1.19 2.77
CA ILE A 157 12.44 0.02 3.27
C ILE A 157 10.94 0.30 3.22
N ALA A 158 10.19 -0.67 2.74
CA ALA A 158 8.73 -0.65 2.76
C ALA A 158 8.21 -2.02 3.19
N ASP A 159 7.00 -2.04 3.73
CA ASP A 159 6.33 -3.28 4.14
C ASP A 159 5.12 -3.54 3.26
N LEU A 160 5.00 -4.78 2.76
CA LEU A 160 3.82 -5.22 2.03
C LEU A 160 2.92 -6.00 2.97
N TYR A 161 1.65 -5.62 3.04
CA TYR A 161 0.65 -6.23 3.90
C TYR A 161 -0.38 -6.98 3.06
N VAL A 162 -0.61 -8.25 3.37
CA VAL A 162 -1.67 -9.05 2.74
C VAL A 162 -2.55 -9.65 3.84
N PRO A 163 -3.87 -9.38 3.80
CA PRO A 163 -4.77 -9.96 4.80
C PRO A 163 -4.92 -11.46 4.58
N ILE A 164 -4.81 -12.22 5.66
CA ILE A 164 -4.77 -13.68 5.62
C ILE A 164 -5.75 -14.28 6.62
N LYS A 165 -6.11 -15.56 6.38
CA LYS A 165 -6.90 -16.36 7.29
C LYS A 165 -6.40 -17.80 7.21
N PRO A 166 -6.64 -18.64 8.22
CA PRO A 166 -6.29 -20.06 8.14
C PRO A 166 -7.00 -20.75 6.97
N LYS A 167 -6.29 -21.68 6.36
CA LYS A 167 -6.86 -22.54 5.30
C LYS A 167 -7.95 -23.46 5.85
#